data_fa6238db92d68bed918615b663d32d5f
#
_entry.id   fa6238db92d68bed918615b663d32d5f
#
_cell.length_a   1.000
_cell.length_b   1.000
_cell.length_c   1.000
_cell.angle_alpha   90.00
_cell.angle_beta   90.00
_cell.angle_gamma   90.00
#
_symmetry.space_group_name_H-M   'P 1'
#
loop_
_entity.id
_entity.type
_entity.pdbx_description
1 polymer ?
#
loop_
_entity_poly.entity_id
_entity_poly.type
_entity_poly.pdbx_seq_one_letter_code
_entity_poly.pdbx_strand_id
1 'polypeptide(L)'
;MKDGRLSTTITGRFKSIQSVISVAMGILIVCAVLIVTVVSVRFTNNSIFDNSSEYTHTIIEQMNQNIDSYIDYMENIAYLIASNEDVQDYLFGRSTDVEARARLLNQFKTILDSRSDIRNLGIIGKDGRMLINEGKESVNSDLDLSTQYWYTQALESQEGPVLTSSHVQHIISGQRPWVITLSRGIRDKNGSGEKEGVFFIDLNYSAISELCDQSTVGTKGYAFILDADGNIVYHPQQQQLYNELQTEKIDLIM
;
A
#
# COMPACT_ATOMS: atom_id res chain seq x y z
N MET A 1 -31.76 58.69 36.48
CA MET A 1 -30.75 59.34 37.32
C MET A 1 -30.12 58.27 38.20
N LYS A 2 -29.15 57.53 37.71
CA LYS A 2 -28.27 56.60 38.47
C LYS A 2 -27.09 56.14 37.61
N ASP A 3 -26.28 57.07 37.15
CA ASP A 3 -24.99 56.75 36.50
C ASP A 3 -23.95 57.63 37.17
N GLY A 4 -23.10 57.06 38.01
CA GLY A 4 -22.04 57.86 38.60
C GLY A 4 -21.25 57.23 39.76
N ARG A 5 -21.31 55.88 39.94
CA ARG A 5 -20.62 55.27 41.08
C ARG A 5 -19.56 54.22 40.78
N LEU A 6 -19.21 53.95 39.54
CA LEU A 6 -18.19 52.93 39.23
C LEU A 6 -16.79 53.50 38.91
N SER A 7 -16.68 54.79 38.61
CA SER A 7 -15.35 55.39 38.26
C SER A 7 -14.54 55.88 39.47
N THR A 8 -15.17 56.09 40.61
CA THR A 8 -14.50 56.68 41.80
C THR A 8 -13.79 55.66 42.70
N THR A 9 -14.01 54.37 42.53
CA THR A 9 -13.46 53.36 43.45
C THR A 9 -12.04 52.90 43.05
N ILE A 10 -11.63 53.08 41.82
CA ILE A 10 -10.29 52.65 41.35
C ILE A 10 -9.26 53.76 41.54
N THR A 11 -9.64 55.02 41.34
CA THR A 11 -8.73 56.17 41.43
C THR A 11 -8.35 56.57 42.86
N GLY A 12 -9.16 56.21 43.87
CA GLY A 12 -8.89 56.54 45.28
C GLY A 12 -7.73 55.80 45.95
N ARG A 13 -7.15 54.80 45.29
CA ARG A 13 -6.05 53.96 45.84
C ARG A 13 -4.66 54.40 45.40
N PHE A 14 -4.52 55.31 44.44
CA PHE A 14 -3.24 55.80 43.94
C PHE A 14 -2.94 57.19 44.50
N LYS A 15 -1.94 57.28 45.38
CA LYS A 15 -1.53 58.54 46.08
C LYS A 15 -0.72 59.51 45.20
N SER A 16 -0.42 59.16 43.96
CA SER A 16 0.40 59.98 43.04
C SER A 16 -0.01 59.76 41.58
N ILE A 17 -0.06 60.82 40.78
CA ILE A 17 -0.28 60.78 39.31
C ILE A 17 0.74 59.86 38.64
N GLN A 18 1.98 59.84 39.14
CA GLN A 18 3.03 58.97 38.65
C GLN A 18 2.68 57.47 38.77
N SER A 19 2.07 57.05 39.90
CA SER A 19 1.61 55.66 40.08
C SER A 19 0.50 55.27 39.10
N VAL A 20 -0.42 56.18 38.80
CA VAL A 20 -1.50 55.93 37.82
C VAL A 20 -0.92 55.72 36.41
N ILE A 21 0.00 56.60 36.01
CA ILE A 21 0.65 56.48 34.69
C ILE A 21 1.46 55.19 34.60
N SER A 22 2.23 54.83 35.62
CA SER A 22 3.03 53.58 35.64
C SER A 22 2.16 52.35 35.53
N VAL A 23 1.05 52.30 36.26
CA VAL A 23 0.09 51.16 36.17
C VAL A 23 -0.59 51.11 34.80
N ALA A 24 -1.00 52.26 34.27
CA ALA A 24 -1.63 52.31 32.92
C ALA A 24 -0.65 51.83 31.83
N MET A 25 0.60 52.28 31.89
CA MET A 25 1.66 51.81 30.96
C MET A 25 1.94 50.32 31.12
N GLY A 26 1.98 49.82 32.36
CA GLY A 26 2.15 48.39 32.66
C GLY A 26 1.02 47.52 32.07
N ILE A 27 -0.23 47.97 32.25
CA ILE A 27 -1.38 47.28 31.66
C ILE A 27 -1.31 47.29 30.13
N LEU A 28 -0.95 48.44 29.53
CA LEU A 28 -0.83 48.55 28.07
C LEU A 28 0.24 47.60 27.52
N ILE A 29 1.40 47.50 28.16
CA ILE A 29 2.46 46.59 27.77
C ILE A 29 1.99 45.13 27.88
N VAL A 30 1.35 44.76 29.00
CA VAL A 30 0.82 43.41 29.20
C VAL A 30 -0.22 43.06 28.14
N CYS A 31 -1.15 43.97 27.82
CA CYS A 31 -2.13 43.78 26.78
C CYS A 31 -1.47 43.62 25.40
N ALA A 32 -0.47 44.46 25.08
CA ALA A 32 0.26 44.35 23.81
C ALA A 32 0.97 43.00 23.68
N VAL A 33 1.65 42.55 24.74
CA VAL A 33 2.32 41.24 24.75
C VAL A 33 1.32 40.11 24.59
N LEU A 34 0.18 40.15 25.29
CA LEU A 34 -0.86 39.12 25.13
C LEU A 34 -1.41 39.05 23.71
N ILE A 35 -1.70 40.20 23.09
CA ILE A 35 -2.19 40.27 21.70
C ILE A 35 -1.15 39.66 20.77
N VAL A 36 0.11 40.08 20.86
CA VAL A 36 1.19 39.54 20.01
C VAL A 36 1.34 38.02 20.22
N THR A 37 1.28 37.55 21.45
CA THR A 37 1.38 36.11 21.75
C THR A 37 0.24 35.34 21.14
N VAL A 38 -1.02 35.79 21.27
CA VAL A 38 -2.19 35.12 20.68
C VAL A 38 -2.10 35.10 19.16
N VAL A 39 -1.74 36.21 18.55
CA VAL A 39 -1.57 36.30 17.08
C VAL A 39 -0.45 35.38 16.61
N SER A 40 0.70 35.39 17.28
CA SER A 40 1.85 34.54 16.96
C SER A 40 1.53 33.05 17.06
N VAL A 41 0.86 32.63 18.14
CA VAL A 41 0.45 31.22 18.32
C VAL A 41 -0.52 30.79 17.23
N ARG A 42 -1.52 31.63 16.89
CA ARG A 42 -2.45 31.28 15.81
C ARG A 42 -1.76 31.21 14.46
N PHE A 43 -0.91 32.16 14.14
CA PHE A 43 -0.17 32.17 12.88
C PHE A 43 0.76 30.95 12.78
N THR A 44 1.49 30.65 13.84
CA THR A 44 2.40 29.49 13.90
C THR A 44 1.64 28.18 13.73
N ASN A 45 0.52 28.00 14.44
CA ASN A 45 -0.28 26.77 14.34
C ASN A 45 -0.86 26.57 12.93
N ASN A 46 -1.38 27.62 12.31
CA ASN A 46 -1.90 27.53 10.95
C ASN A 46 -0.78 27.19 9.95
N SER A 47 0.38 27.88 10.03
CA SER A 47 1.50 27.63 9.14
C SER A 47 2.08 26.22 9.31
N ILE A 48 2.15 25.70 10.53
CA ILE A 48 2.59 24.32 10.78
C ILE A 48 1.60 23.34 10.21
N PHE A 49 0.30 23.56 10.38
CA PHE A 49 -0.74 22.67 9.86
C PHE A 49 -0.72 22.64 8.33
N ASP A 50 -0.67 23.80 7.68
CA ASP A 50 -0.66 23.91 6.22
C ASP A 50 0.59 23.24 5.63
N ASN A 51 1.78 23.54 6.16
CA ASN A 51 3.03 22.93 5.71
C ASN A 51 3.06 21.41 5.96
N SER A 52 2.52 20.95 7.09
CA SER A 52 2.46 19.52 7.40
C SER A 52 1.50 18.78 6.45
N SER A 53 0.37 19.39 6.13
CA SER A 53 -0.61 18.84 5.19
C SER A 53 -0.02 18.75 3.77
N GLU A 54 0.62 19.81 3.27
CA GLU A 54 1.28 19.83 1.97
C GLU A 54 2.41 18.79 1.89
N TYR A 55 3.22 18.69 2.93
CA TYR A 55 4.28 17.70 3.02
C TYR A 55 3.73 16.26 3.00
N THR A 56 2.67 16.00 3.76
CA THR A 56 2.01 14.68 3.78
C THR A 56 1.44 14.33 2.42
N HIS A 57 0.79 15.28 1.74
CA HIS A 57 0.26 15.07 0.39
C HIS A 57 1.37 14.72 -0.60
N THR A 58 2.47 15.44 -0.57
CA THR A 58 3.65 15.18 -1.43
C THR A 58 4.22 13.78 -1.19
N ILE A 59 4.32 13.35 0.07
CA ILE A 59 4.78 11.99 0.40
C ILE A 59 3.83 10.94 -0.17
N ILE A 60 2.51 11.12 0.01
CA ILE A 60 1.51 10.17 -0.51
C ILE A 60 1.57 10.10 -2.04
N GLU A 61 1.71 11.23 -2.73
CA GLU A 61 1.89 11.23 -4.18
C GLU A 61 3.15 10.48 -4.63
N GLN A 62 4.28 10.69 -3.96
CA GLN A 62 5.51 9.94 -4.25
C GLN A 62 5.36 8.44 -3.98
N MET A 63 4.68 8.07 -2.89
CA MET A 63 4.38 6.67 -2.60
C MET A 63 3.54 6.04 -3.71
N ASN A 64 2.46 6.68 -4.12
CA ASN A 64 1.60 6.20 -5.20
C ASN A 64 2.40 6.01 -6.49
N GLN A 65 3.21 6.99 -6.90
CA GLN A 65 4.06 6.87 -8.08
C GLN A 65 5.07 5.72 -7.98
N ASN A 66 5.66 5.50 -6.81
CA ASN A 66 6.59 4.39 -6.59
C ASN A 66 5.87 3.03 -6.67
N ILE A 67 4.68 2.93 -6.08
CA ILE A 67 3.86 1.72 -6.11
C ILE A 67 3.39 1.44 -7.53
N ASP A 68 2.86 2.42 -8.24
CA ASP A 68 2.42 2.31 -9.64
C ASP A 68 3.58 1.84 -10.53
N SER A 69 4.74 2.47 -10.41
CA SER A 69 5.94 2.09 -11.17
C SER A 69 6.40 0.66 -10.85
N TYR A 70 6.27 0.25 -9.60
CA TYR A 70 6.59 -1.11 -9.17
C TYR A 70 5.61 -2.14 -9.76
N ILE A 71 4.32 -1.85 -9.72
CA ILE A 71 3.28 -2.72 -10.31
C ILE A 71 3.44 -2.79 -11.83
N ASP A 72 3.61 -1.67 -12.51
CA ASP A 72 3.87 -1.62 -13.97
C ASP A 72 5.06 -2.49 -14.36
N TYR A 73 6.12 -2.47 -13.56
CA TYR A 73 7.28 -3.31 -13.81
C TYR A 73 6.96 -4.81 -13.67
N MET A 74 6.19 -5.20 -12.64
CA MET A 74 5.73 -6.58 -12.45
C MET A 74 4.77 -7.03 -13.56
N GLU A 75 3.90 -6.13 -14.01
CA GLU A 75 3.02 -6.38 -15.16
C GLU A 75 3.79 -6.64 -16.45
N ASN A 76 4.88 -5.90 -16.68
CA ASN A 76 5.76 -6.12 -17.81
C ASN A 76 6.44 -7.50 -17.75
N ILE A 77 6.90 -7.93 -16.56
CA ILE A 77 7.43 -9.29 -16.37
C ILE A 77 6.35 -10.34 -16.71
N ALA A 78 5.13 -10.15 -16.18
CA ALA A 78 4.02 -11.06 -16.42
C ALA A 78 3.68 -11.13 -17.91
N TYR A 79 3.70 -10.00 -18.63
CA TYR A 79 3.47 -9.96 -20.07
C TYR A 79 4.55 -10.70 -20.84
N LEU A 80 5.82 -10.47 -20.53
CA LEU A 80 6.95 -11.12 -21.20
C LEU A 80 6.89 -12.64 -21.02
N ILE A 81 6.64 -13.11 -19.80
CA ILE A 81 6.53 -14.55 -19.50
C ILE A 81 5.31 -15.17 -20.21
N ALA A 82 4.14 -14.56 -20.07
CA ALA A 82 2.91 -15.07 -20.71
C ALA A 82 3.01 -15.12 -22.25
N SER A 83 3.87 -14.27 -22.82
CA SER A 83 4.12 -14.20 -24.26
C SER A 83 5.24 -15.11 -24.75
N ASN A 84 5.97 -15.77 -23.86
CA ASN A 84 7.08 -16.64 -24.19
C ASN A 84 6.60 -17.90 -24.92
N GLU A 85 7.33 -18.31 -25.96
CA GLU A 85 6.99 -19.48 -26.77
C GLU A 85 7.06 -20.78 -25.95
N ASP A 86 8.07 -20.95 -25.11
CA ASP A 86 8.18 -22.13 -24.24
C ASP A 86 6.99 -22.23 -23.26
N VAL A 87 6.46 -21.10 -22.77
CA VAL A 87 5.23 -21.05 -21.94
C VAL A 87 4.01 -21.49 -22.73
N GLN A 88 3.86 -20.97 -23.95
CA GLN A 88 2.79 -21.32 -24.85
C GLN A 88 2.81 -22.82 -25.18
N ASP A 89 3.97 -23.35 -25.53
CA ASP A 89 4.15 -24.76 -25.89
C ASP A 89 3.92 -25.68 -24.68
N TYR A 90 4.38 -25.28 -23.50
CA TYR A 90 4.14 -26.04 -22.27
C TYR A 90 2.66 -26.10 -21.91
N LEU A 91 1.96 -24.95 -21.90
CA LEU A 91 0.56 -24.89 -21.49
C LEU A 91 -0.40 -25.54 -22.48
N PHE A 92 -0.13 -25.40 -23.79
CA PHE A 92 -1.02 -25.88 -24.82
C PHE A 92 -0.62 -27.23 -25.42
N GLY A 93 0.32 -27.91 -24.75
CA GLY A 93 0.69 -29.30 -25.10
C GLY A 93 1.36 -29.47 -26.46
N ARG A 94 1.94 -28.39 -26.99
CA ARG A 94 2.62 -28.44 -28.31
C ARG A 94 4.03 -29.00 -28.19
N SER A 95 4.61 -28.97 -27.01
CA SER A 95 5.91 -29.57 -26.71
C SER A 95 5.81 -30.51 -25.50
N THR A 96 6.27 -31.74 -25.71
CA THR A 96 6.59 -32.69 -24.62
C THR A 96 8.05 -32.53 -24.18
N ASP A 97 8.70 -31.48 -24.64
CA ASP A 97 10.14 -31.28 -24.51
C ASP A 97 10.55 -31.00 -23.07
N VAL A 98 11.29 -31.93 -22.50
CA VAL A 98 11.91 -31.80 -21.17
C VAL A 98 12.84 -30.58 -21.13
N GLU A 99 13.46 -30.24 -22.28
CA GLU A 99 14.36 -29.09 -22.38
C GLU A 99 13.59 -27.75 -22.28
N ALA A 100 12.40 -27.64 -22.90
CA ALA A 100 11.57 -26.45 -22.78
C ALA A 100 11.17 -26.18 -21.33
N ARG A 101 10.77 -27.23 -20.60
CA ARG A 101 10.50 -27.15 -19.16
C ARG A 101 11.75 -26.71 -18.37
N ALA A 102 12.91 -27.25 -18.68
CA ALA A 102 14.16 -26.88 -18.02
C ALA A 102 14.54 -25.42 -18.31
N ARG A 103 14.34 -24.93 -19.54
CA ARG A 103 14.57 -23.51 -19.90
C ARG A 103 13.64 -22.60 -19.09
N LEU A 104 12.36 -22.92 -18.98
CA LEU A 104 11.41 -22.14 -18.19
C LEU A 104 11.78 -22.09 -16.71
N LEU A 105 12.14 -23.23 -16.11
CA LEU A 105 12.58 -23.27 -14.70
C LEU A 105 13.85 -22.45 -14.49
N ASN A 106 14.80 -22.49 -15.41
CA ASN A 106 16.00 -21.66 -15.36
C ASN A 106 15.65 -20.16 -15.49
N GLN A 107 14.70 -19.80 -16.33
CA GLN A 107 14.21 -18.44 -16.47
C GLN A 107 13.55 -17.96 -15.15
N PHE A 108 12.69 -18.77 -14.56
CA PHE A 108 12.05 -18.47 -13.26
C PHE A 108 13.10 -18.30 -12.18
N LYS A 109 14.07 -19.21 -12.12
CA LYS A 109 15.19 -19.10 -11.18
C LYS A 109 15.98 -17.81 -11.38
N THR A 110 16.30 -17.44 -12.62
CA THR A 110 17.04 -16.20 -12.93
C THR A 110 16.27 -14.98 -12.44
N ILE A 111 14.96 -14.95 -12.61
CA ILE A 111 14.11 -13.86 -12.09
C ILE A 111 14.20 -13.81 -10.56
N LEU A 112 14.00 -14.93 -9.89
CA LEU A 112 14.05 -15.00 -8.42
C LEU A 112 15.43 -14.67 -7.85
N ASP A 113 16.52 -15.13 -8.49
CA ASP A 113 17.88 -14.83 -8.05
C ASP A 113 18.21 -13.34 -8.20
N SER A 114 17.55 -12.64 -9.13
CA SER A 114 17.73 -11.20 -9.37
C SER A 114 16.77 -10.33 -8.54
N ARG A 115 15.74 -10.91 -7.90
CA ARG A 115 14.61 -10.20 -7.28
C ARG A 115 14.24 -10.81 -5.94
N SER A 116 14.72 -10.22 -4.86
CA SER A 116 14.40 -10.64 -3.48
C SER A 116 12.96 -10.30 -3.04
N ASP A 117 12.29 -9.43 -3.79
CA ASP A 117 10.91 -9.03 -3.59
C ASP A 117 9.88 -10.03 -4.15
N ILE A 118 10.31 -10.98 -4.98
CA ILE A 118 9.46 -12.07 -5.48
C ILE A 118 9.64 -13.31 -4.61
N ARG A 119 8.53 -13.86 -4.12
CA ARG A 119 8.52 -15.10 -3.31
C ARG A 119 8.40 -16.34 -4.19
N ASN A 120 7.37 -16.37 -5.03
CA ASN A 120 7.11 -17.45 -5.96
C ASN A 120 6.71 -16.88 -7.31
N LEU A 121 6.91 -17.65 -8.35
CA LEU A 121 6.30 -17.41 -9.64
C LEU A 121 6.07 -18.75 -10.37
N GLY A 122 5.10 -18.78 -11.23
CA GLY A 122 4.78 -19.99 -11.97
C GLY A 122 3.66 -19.83 -12.98
N ILE A 123 3.43 -20.92 -13.70
CA ILE A 123 2.36 -21.06 -14.66
C ILE A 123 1.50 -22.28 -14.32
N ILE A 124 0.20 -22.13 -14.48
CA ILE A 124 -0.80 -23.16 -14.18
C ILE A 124 -1.77 -23.23 -15.33
N GLY A 125 -1.90 -24.40 -15.95
CA GLY A 125 -2.90 -24.68 -16.96
C GLY A 125 -4.26 -25.05 -16.36
N LYS A 126 -5.34 -24.81 -17.09
CA LYS A 126 -6.70 -25.27 -16.73
C LYS A 126 -6.78 -26.79 -16.58
N ASP A 127 -5.92 -27.51 -17.26
CA ASP A 127 -5.82 -28.97 -17.22
C ASP A 127 -5.06 -29.51 -16.00
N GLY A 128 -4.64 -28.61 -15.07
CA GLY A 128 -3.93 -28.95 -13.85
C GLY A 128 -2.42 -29.09 -14.04
N ARG A 129 -1.86 -28.84 -15.22
CA ARG A 129 -0.42 -28.75 -15.39
C ARG A 129 0.13 -27.55 -14.65
N MET A 130 1.18 -27.75 -13.85
CA MET A 130 1.81 -26.69 -13.07
C MET A 130 3.32 -26.69 -13.30
N LEU A 131 3.88 -25.51 -13.43
CA LEU A 131 5.30 -25.26 -13.42
C LEU A 131 5.57 -24.06 -12.51
N ILE A 132 6.18 -24.31 -11.37
CA ILE A 132 6.48 -23.32 -10.34
C ILE A 132 7.97 -23.33 -10.10
N ASN A 133 8.53 -22.23 -9.64
CA ASN A 133 9.96 -22.08 -9.35
C ASN A 133 10.53 -23.15 -8.40
N GLU A 134 9.71 -23.69 -7.50
CA GLU A 134 10.06 -24.86 -6.72
C GLU A 134 9.64 -26.16 -7.45
N GLY A 135 10.32 -27.25 -7.21
CA GLY A 135 10.05 -28.51 -7.89
C GLY A 135 8.61 -28.99 -7.72
N LYS A 136 8.12 -29.80 -8.64
CA LYS A 136 6.74 -30.35 -8.63
C LYS A 136 6.37 -31.04 -7.32
N GLU A 137 7.36 -31.61 -6.62
CA GLU A 137 7.20 -32.31 -5.33
C GLU A 137 6.85 -31.35 -4.17
N SER A 138 7.15 -30.07 -4.34
CA SER A 138 6.86 -29.02 -3.34
C SER A 138 5.45 -28.41 -3.50
N VAL A 139 4.76 -28.72 -4.60
CA VAL A 139 3.42 -28.18 -4.85
C VAL A 139 2.39 -28.84 -3.94
N ASN A 140 1.52 -28.03 -3.36
CA ASN A 140 0.42 -28.54 -2.53
C ASN A 140 -0.64 -29.22 -3.43
N SER A 141 -0.71 -30.55 -3.36
CA SER A 141 -1.66 -31.35 -4.15
C SER A 141 -3.12 -31.15 -3.72
N ASP A 142 -3.34 -30.67 -2.51
CA ASP A 142 -4.69 -30.50 -1.92
C ASP A 142 -5.26 -29.10 -2.19
N LEU A 143 -4.49 -28.25 -2.90
CA LEU A 143 -4.93 -26.91 -3.23
C LEU A 143 -6.01 -26.94 -4.32
N ASP A 144 -7.21 -26.50 -3.99
CA ASP A 144 -8.27 -26.26 -4.95
C ASP A 144 -8.09 -24.86 -5.57
N LEU A 145 -7.64 -24.84 -6.82
CA LEU A 145 -7.43 -23.61 -7.59
C LEU A 145 -8.73 -22.83 -7.85
N SER A 146 -9.87 -23.51 -7.91
CA SER A 146 -11.16 -22.85 -8.13
C SER A 146 -11.57 -21.96 -6.97
N THR A 147 -11.00 -22.17 -5.79
CA THR A 147 -11.22 -21.36 -4.59
C THR A 147 -10.22 -20.20 -4.46
N GLN A 148 -9.19 -20.16 -5.32
CA GLN A 148 -8.15 -19.14 -5.26
C GLN A 148 -8.57 -17.93 -6.09
N TYR A 149 -8.85 -16.82 -5.41
CA TYR A 149 -9.32 -15.57 -6.02
C TYR A 149 -8.35 -15.08 -7.11
N TRP A 150 -7.03 -15.08 -6.85
CA TRP A 150 -6.02 -14.67 -7.82
C TRP A 150 -6.02 -15.51 -9.11
N TYR A 151 -6.37 -16.81 -9.01
CA TYR A 151 -6.44 -17.70 -10.16
C TYR A 151 -7.73 -17.49 -10.98
N THR A 152 -8.87 -17.47 -10.31
CA THR A 152 -10.17 -17.31 -10.95
C THR A 152 -10.30 -15.94 -11.62
N GLN A 153 -9.92 -14.89 -10.95
CA GLN A 153 -9.95 -13.53 -11.51
C GLN A 153 -9.00 -13.35 -12.70
N ALA A 154 -7.82 -13.98 -12.68
CA ALA A 154 -6.92 -13.95 -13.83
C ALA A 154 -7.54 -14.60 -15.08
N LEU A 155 -8.32 -15.66 -14.90
CA LEU A 155 -9.05 -16.30 -16.02
C LEU A 155 -10.20 -15.43 -16.53
N GLU A 156 -10.92 -14.75 -15.65
CA GLU A 156 -12.11 -13.95 -15.96
C GLU A 156 -11.76 -12.54 -16.49
N SER A 157 -10.68 -11.93 -16.01
CA SER A 157 -10.28 -10.56 -16.38
C SER A 157 -10.19 -10.40 -17.91
N GLN A 158 -10.75 -9.32 -18.44
CA GLN A 158 -10.64 -8.98 -19.86
C GLN A 158 -9.48 -8.00 -20.14
N GLU A 159 -9.02 -7.27 -19.14
CA GLU A 159 -8.20 -6.06 -19.30
C GLU A 159 -6.73 -6.20 -18.86
N GLY A 160 -6.23 -7.38 -18.63
CA GLY A 160 -4.81 -7.50 -18.25
C GLY A 160 -4.57 -8.30 -16.99
N PRO A 161 -3.44 -8.09 -16.32
CA PRO A 161 -3.14 -8.76 -15.07
C PRO A 161 -4.05 -8.27 -13.93
N VAL A 162 -4.18 -9.11 -12.91
CA VAL A 162 -4.97 -8.84 -11.71
C VAL A 162 -4.02 -8.82 -10.53
N LEU A 163 -4.03 -7.74 -9.77
CA LEU A 163 -3.36 -7.65 -8.48
C LEU A 163 -4.37 -7.97 -7.38
N THR A 164 -4.07 -8.94 -6.54
CA THR A 164 -4.96 -9.31 -5.43
C THR A 164 -4.46 -8.74 -4.12
N SER A 165 -5.40 -8.47 -3.21
CA SER A 165 -5.10 -8.08 -1.84
C SER A 165 -4.20 -9.10 -1.13
N SER A 166 -3.50 -8.66 -0.09
CA SER A 166 -2.61 -9.53 0.66
C SER A 166 -3.34 -10.75 1.25
N HIS A 167 -2.77 -11.91 1.08
CA HIS A 167 -3.34 -13.18 1.53
C HIS A 167 -2.25 -14.19 1.88
N VAL A 168 -2.66 -15.27 2.53
CA VAL A 168 -1.76 -16.39 2.82
C VAL A 168 -1.73 -17.32 1.62
N GLN A 169 -0.56 -17.47 1.00
CA GLN A 169 -0.38 -18.38 -0.14
C GLN A 169 -0.18 -19.83 0.33
N HIS A 170 -0.91 -20.74 -0.31
CA HIS A 170 -0.90 -22.17 0.00
C HIS A 170 -0.36 -23.05 -1.13
N ILE A 171 0.20 -22.45 -2.19
CA ILE A 171 0.62 -23.21 -3.38
C ILE A 171 1.80 -24.15 -3.13
N ILE A 172 2.67 -23.80 -2.18
CA ILE A 172 3.79 -24.66 -1.78
C ILE A 172 3.45 -25.39 -0.49
N SER A 173 3.60 -26.71 -0.50
CA SER A 173 3.31 -27.58 0.64
C SER A 173 4.16 -27.19 1.86
N GLY A 174 3.52 -27.02 3.00
CA GLY A 174 4.20 -26.65 4.25
C GLY A 174 4.64 -25.19 4.35
N GLN A 175 4.45 -24.38 3.31
CA GLN A 175 4.71 -22.94 3.34
C GLN A 175 3.41 -22.16 3.36
N ARG A 176 3.37 -21.09 4.15
CA ARG A 176 2.21 -20.20 4.28
C ARG A 176 2.65 -18.74 4.37
N PRO A 177 3.37 -18.24 3.35
CA PRO A 177 3.80 -16.84 3.35
C PRO A 177 2.61 -15.89 3.12
N TRP A 178 2.67 -14.71 3.73
CA TRP A 178 1.88 -13.57 3.32
C TRP A 178 2.45 -13.00 2.02
N VAL A 179 1.59 -12.88 1.02
CA VAL A 179 1.96 -12.39 -0.31
C VAL A 179 0.88 -11.47 -0.86
N ILE A 180 1.26 -10.70 -1.86
CA ILE A 180 0.38 -10.01 -2.78
C ILE A 180 0.61 -10.67 -4.13
N THR A 181 -0.43 -11.21 -4.75
CA THR A 181 -0.28 -11.96 -6.01
C THR A 181 -0.70 -11.12 -7.21
N LEU A 182 0.22 -10.94 -8.14
CA LEU A 182 -0.09 -10.45 -9.48
C LEU A 182 -0.26 -11.66 -10.39
N SER A 183 -1.40 -11.76 -11.03
CA SER A 183 -1.75 -12.91 -11.89
C SER A 183 -2.27 -12.46 -13.25
N ARG A 184 -1.98 -13.24 -14.28
CA ARG A 184 -2.39 -12.97 -15.66
C ARG A 184 -2.87 -14.23 -16.36
N GLY A 185 -4.07 -14.16 -16.94
CA GLY A 185 -4.56 -15.24 -17.81
C GLY A 185 -3.76 -15.31 -19.11
N ILE A 186 -3.39 -16.53 -19.49
CA ILE A 186 -2.65 -16.82 -20.74
C ILE A 186 -3.61 -17.34 -21.78
N ARG A 187 -3.64 -16.68 -22.94
CA ARG A 187 -4.42 -17.09 -24.11
C ARG A 187 -3.54 -17.88 -25.07
N ASP A 188 -4.11 -18.90 -25.68
CA ASP A 188 -3.45 -19.56 -26.78
C ASP A 188 -3.38 -18.63 -28.00
N LYS A 189 -2.17 -18.31 -28.45
CA LYS A 189 -1.93 -17.45 -29.63
C LYS A 189 -2.44 -18.06 -30.94
N ASN A 190 -2.55 -19.40 -31.01
CA ASN A 190 -2.94 -20.14 -32.20
C ASN A 190 -4.30 -20.84 -32.06
N GLY A 191 -4.99 -20.64 -30.95
CA GLY A 191 -6.24 -21.31 -30.59
C GLY A 191 -7.48 -20.43 -30.62
N SER A 192 -8.46 -20.79 -29.78
CA SER A 192 -9.79 -20.13 -29.67
C SER A 192 -9.73 -18.70 -29.14
N GLY A 193 -8.58 -18.26 -28.61
CA GLY A 193 -8.44 -17.00 -27.91
C GLY A 193 -8.96 -17.02 -26.47
N GLU A 194 -9.45 -18.16 -25.99
CA GLU A 194 -9.81 -18.35 -24.59
C GLU A 194 -8.56 -18.43 -23.70
N LYS A 195 -8.70 -18.04 -22.44
CA LYS A 195 -7.65 -18.20 -21.45
C LYS A 195 -7.66 -19.65 -20.95
N GLU A 196 -6.56 -20.33 -21.12
CA GLU A 196 -6.39 -21.74 -20.74
C GLU A 196 -5.31 -21.95 -19.68
N GLY A 197 -4.70 -20.89 -19.20
CA GLY A 197 -3.72 -20.93 -18.14
C GLY A 197 -3.58 -19.60 -17.44
N VAL A 198 -2.87 -19.60 -16.33
CA VAL A 198 -2.55 -18.44 -15.52
C VAL A 198 -1.06 -18.40 -15.24
N PHE A 199 -0.42 -17.26 -15.47
CA PHE A 199 0.87 -16.91 -14.89
C PHE A 199 0.63 -16.12 -13.62
N PHE A 200 1.40 -16.37 -12.59
CA PHE A 200 1.34 -15.63 -11.33
C PHE A 200 2.73 -15.28 -10.80
N ILE A 201 2.79 -14.18 -10.09
CA ILE A 201 3.93 -13.74 -9.29
C ILE A 201 3.43 -13.45 -7.89
N ASP A 202 3.99 -14.12 -6.89
CA ASP A 202 3.78 -13.80 -5.48
C ASP A 202 4.85 -12.81 -5.03
N LEU A 203 4.44 -11.61 -4.70
CA LEU A 203 5.31 -10.57 -4.16
C LEU A 203 5.44 -10.75 -2.65
N ASN A 204 6.67 -10.62 -2.14
CA ASN A 204 6.90 -10.59 -0.72
C ASN A 204 6.17 -9.41 -0.09
N TYR A 205 5.39 -9.69 0.94
CA TYR A 205 4.71 -8.64 1.71
C TYR A 205 5.68 -7.56 2.23
N SER A 206 6.90 -7.96 2.62
CA SER A 206 7.96 -7.05 3.06
C SER A 206 8.40 -6.04 1.99
N ALA A 207 8.33 -6.40 0.71
CA ALA A 207 8.71 -5.48 -0.37
C ALA A 207 7.75 -4.28 -0.46
N ILE A 208 6.46 -4.53 -0.29
CA ILE A 208 5.46 -3.46 -0.22
C ILE A 208 5.58 -2.68 1.08
N SER A 209 5.88 -3.37 2.21
CA SER A 209 6.18 -2.72 3.49
C SER A 209 7.32 -1.72 3.37
N GLU A 210 8.41 -2.08 2.72
CA GLU A 210 9.56 -1.20 2.53
C GLU A 210 9.21 0.05 1.71
N LEU A 211 8.35 -0.06 0.69
CA LEU A 211 7.87 1.10 -0.08
C LEU A 211 7.03 2.05 0.80
N CYS A 212 6.23 1.51 1.70
CA CYS A 212 5.41 2.28 2.63
C CYS A 212 6.23 2.86 3.78
N ASP A 213 7.19 2.11 4.33
CA ASP A 213 7.99 2.50 5.50
C ASP A 213 9.02 3.60 5.18
N GLN A 214 9.47 3.68 3.92
CA GLN A 214 10.34 4.78 3.45
C GLN A 214 9.67 6.15 3.57
N SER A 215 8.38 6.19 3.77
CA SER A 215 7.56 7.39 3.81
C SER A 215 6.84 7.51 5.16
N THR A 216 7.61 7.61 6.25
CA THR A 216 7.02 7.79 7.59
C THR A 216 6.28 9.12 7.70
N VAL A 217 4.97 9.04 7.91
CA VAL A 217 4.11 10.19 8.17
C VAL A 217 4.19 10.53 9.66
N GLY A 218 5.17 11.34 10.04
CA GLY A 218 5.38 11.76 11.43
C GLY A 218 5.89 10.61 12.33
N THR A 219 5.82 10.81 13.64
CA THR A 219 6.36 9.85 14.63
C THR A 219 5.39 8.73 15.02
N LYS A 220 4.12 8.83 14.65
CA LYS A 220 3.05 7.87 15.04
C LYS A 220 2.12 7.49 13.89
N GLY A 221 2.27 8.08 12.73
CA GLY A 221 1.49 7.76 11.55
C GLY A 221 2.01 6.51 10.85
N TYR A 222 1.14 5.84 10.13
CA TYR A 222 1.49 4.76 9.21
C TYR A 222 0.67 4.91 7.92
N ALA A 223 1.17 4.32 6.85
CA ALA A 223 0.45 4.23 5.58
C ALA A 223 -0.07 2.80 5.39
N PHE A 224 -1.21 2.68 4.74
CA PHE A 224 -1.74 1.42 4.25
C PHE A 224 -2.32 1.62 2.84
N ILE A 225 -2.49 0.53 2.10
CA ILE A 225 -2.92 0.57 0.70
C ILE A 225 -4.26 -0.11 0.59
N LEU A 226 -5.21 0.56 -0.08
CA LEU A 226 -6.50 0.00 -0.48
C LEU A 226 -6.54 -0.15 -2.00
N ASP A 227 -7.29 -1.15 -2.47
CA ASP A 227 -7.71 -1.20 -3.87
C ASP A 227 -8.92 -0.28 -4.13
N ALA A 228 -9.37 -0.24 -5.38
CA ALA A 228 -10.51 0.59 -5.78
C ALA A 228 -11.84 0.17 -5.13
N ASP A 229 -11.94 -1.05 -4.65
CA ASP A 229 -13.11 -1.62 -3.98
C ASP A 229 -13.04 -1.47 -2.45
N GLY A 230 -11.96 -0.87 -1.92
CA GLY A 230 -11.74 -0.65 -0.49
C GLY A 230 -11.13 -1.86 0.24
N ASN A 231 -10.66 -2.88 -0.46
CA ASN A 231 -9.99 -3.99 0.17
C ASN A 231 -8.55 -3.62 0.55
N ILE A 232 -8.09 -4.13 1.68
CA ILE A 232 -6.73 -3.87 2.16
C ILE A 232 -5.74 -4.68 1.34
N VAL A 233 -4.95 -3.98 0.52
CA VAL A 233 -3.82 -4.57 -0.22
C VAL A 233 -2.61 -4.70 0.70
N TYR A 234 -2.31 -3.68 1.48
CA TYR A 234 -1.23 -3.67 2.46
C TYR A 234 -1.65 -2.93 3.73
N HIS A 235 -1.28 -3.46 4.89
CA HIS A 235 -1.42 -2.79 6.19
C HIS A 235 -0.28 -3.20 7.13
N PRO A 236 0.40 -2.27 7.84
CA PRO A 236 1.55 -2.60 8.69
C PRO A 236 1.21 -3.57 9.84
N GLN A 237 -0.08 -3.66 10.20
CA GLN A 237 -0.57 -4.57 11.25
C GLN A 237 -1.47 -5.67 10.69
N GLN A 238 -1.17 -6.16 9.48
CA GLN A 238 -2.00 -7.12 8.74
C GLN A 238 -2.38 -8.36 9.54
N GLN A 239 -1.46 -8.91 10.32
CA GLN A 239 -1.75 -10.09 11.15
C GLN A 239 -2.81 -9.80 12.24
N GLN A 240 -2.84 -8.58 12.77
CA GLN A 240 -3.84 -8.19 13.77
C GLN A 240 -5.22 -8.02 13.13
N LEU A 241 -5.28 -7.44 11.94
CA LEU A 241 -6.51 -7.32 11.16
C LEU A 241 -7.06 -8.69 10.77
N TYR A 242 -6.21 -9.58 10.28
CA TYR A 242 -6.59 -10.94 9.90
C TYR A 242 -7.17 -11.75 11.08
N ASN A 243 -6.63 -11.55 12.28
CA ASN A 243 -7.10 -12.20 13.49
C ASN A 243 -8.26 -11.44 14.19
N GLU A 244 -8.81 -10.42 13.53
CA GLU A 244 -9.88 -9.56 14.08
C GLU A 244 -9.52 -8.84 15.40
N LEU A 245 -8.22 -8.74 15.69
CA LEU A 245 -7.72 -8.06 16.89
C LEU A 245 -7.74 -6.54 16.76
N GLN A 246 -7.81 -6.05 15.52
CA GLN A 246 -7.91 -4.63 15.17
C GLN A 246 -8.81 -4.47 13.95
N THR A 247 -9.49 -3.34 13.85
CA THR A 247 -10.30 -2.98 12.67
C THR A 247 -9.97 -1.57 12.24
N GLU A 248 -9.92 -1.34 10.93
CA GLU A 248 -9.82 -0.01 10.35
C GLU A 248 -11.20 0.52 9.96
N LYS A 249 -11.42 1.82 10.15
CA LYS A 249 -12.67 2.49 9.78
C LYS A 249 -12.59 2.95 8.33
N ILE A 250 -12.54 1.99 7.42
CA ILE A 250 -12.40 2.24 5.98
C ILE A 250 -13.56 3.10 5.45
N ASP A 251 -14.77 2.89 5.96
CA ASP A 251 -15.96 3.67 5.59
C ASP A 251 -15.84 5.19 5.82
N LEU A 252 -14.84 5.61 6.61
CA LEU A 252 -14.57 7.04 6.84
C LEU A 252 -13.49 7.60 5.90
N ILE A 253 -12.85 6.74 5.12
CA ILE A 253 -11.68 7.07 4.28
C ILE A 253 -12.08 7.06 2.81
N MET A 254 -13.00 6.17 2.42
CA MET A 254 -13.61 6.10 1.09
C MET A 254 -14.72 7.15 0.93
#